data_546ff0fc0613c60cd3957124b8718ecd
#
_entry.id   546ff0fc0613c60cd3957124b8718ecd
#
_cell.length_a   1.000
_cell.length_b   1.000
_cell.length_c   1.000
_cell.angle_alpha   90.00
_cell.angle_beta   90.00
_cell.angle_gamma   90.00
#
_symmetry.space_group_name_H-M   'P 1'
#
loop_
_entity.id
_entity.type
_entity.pdbx_description
1 polymer ?
#
loop_
_entity_poly.entity_id
_entity_poly.type
_entity_poly.pdbx_seq_one_letter_code
_entity_poly.pdbx_strand_id
1 'polypeptide(L)'
;DLRMSRGLGDVYKRQVISTDLEWRTKNDLNRTDRWGIGVGGEYFFLPFLKFGAGYELHYRNRGESGWEFRHRYRVDGTLSTHLQHLKLSLRERLQHTFDGENDEFRLRSRFKLAYDIPKCKLEPYVSVEIYNGLNFGEHFNVQRMRYRTGLSFEVTDNWDTEVFYCRQWQRDRQKNIVGIECSYSF
;
A
#
# COMPACT_ATOMS: atom_id res chain seq x y z
N ASP A 1 -1.74 -1.25 5.67
CA ASP A 1 -1.44 -0.89 7.06
C ASP A 1 -2.65 -1.12 7.91
N LEU A 2 -2.69 -2.23 8.63
CA LEU A 2 -3.67 -2.53 9.65
C LEU A 2 -3.02 -2.21 10.99
N ARG A 3 -3.20 -0.98 11.45
CA ARG A 3 -3.01 -0.66 12.85
C ARG A 3 -4.35 -0.85 13.57
N MET A 4 -4.51 -1.95 14.26
CA MET A 4 -5.40 -1.96 15.40
C MET A 4 -4.56 -1.53 16.60
N SER A 5 -4.83 -0.31 17.10
CA SER A 5 -4.30 0.12 18.36
C SER A 5 -4.76 -0.87 19.44
N ARG A 6 -3.83 -1.43 20.18
CA ARG A 6 -4.08 -2.30 21.36
C ARG A 6 -4.53 -1.46 22.56
N GLY A 7 -5.57 -0.68 22.41
CA GLY A 7 -6.14 0.07 23.52
C GLY A 7 -7.65 -0.07 23.49
N LEU A 8 -8.22 -0.73 24.48
CA LEU A 8 -9.67 -0.70 24.80
C LEU A 8 -10.18 0.71 25.15
N GLY A 9 -9.37 1.75 24.91
CA GLY A 9 -9.70 3.14 25.24
C GLY A 9 -10.17 4.01 24.08
N ASP A 10 -9.98 3.61 22.81
CA ASP A 10 -10.27 4.47 21.66
C ASP A 10 -11.53 4.09 20.87
N VAL A 11 -12.66 3.98 21.56
CA VAL A 11 -13.99 3.83 20.94
C VAL A 11 -14.39 5.09 20.13
N TYR A 12 -13.64 6.18 20.21
CA TYR A 12 -14.00 7.47 19.60
C TYR A 12 -13.22 7.87 18.34
N LYS A 13 -12.11 7.23 18.02
CA LYS A 13 -11.38 7.55 16.77
C LYS A 13 -11.76 6.60 15.62
N ARG A 14 -12.93 6.87 15.02
CA ARG A 14 -13.37 6.15 13.81
C ARG A 14 -12.69 6.64 12.53
N GLN A 15 -11.86 7.66 12.62
CA GLN A 15 -11.24 8.31 11.48
C GLN A 15 -9.73 8.43 11.68
N VAL A 16 -8.97 8.11 10.65
CA VAL A 16 -7.52 8.29 10.61
C VAL A 16 -7.18 9.10 9.37
N ILE A 17 -6.40 10.16 9.53
CA ILE A 17 -5.84 10.93 8.43
C ILE A 17 -4.37 10.52 8.30
N SER A 18 -3.93 10.24 7.08
CA SER A 18 -2.56 9.86 6.78
C SER A 18 -1.94 10.77 5.74
N THR A 19 -0.64 10.99 5.87
CA THR A 19 0.18 11.63 4.85
C THR A 19 1.31 10.68 4.49
N ASP A 20 1.54 10.49 3.21
CA ASP A 20 2.54 9.58 2.69
C ASP A 20 3.61 10.37 1.91
N LEU A 21 4.88 10.07 2.17
CA LEU A 21 6.00 10.53 1.35
C LEU A 21 6.64 9.31 0.71
N GLU A 22 6.84 9.33 -0.60
CA GLU A 22 7.47 8.25 -1.33
C GLU A 22 8.71 8.76 -2.07
N TRP A 23 9.82 8.07 -1.88
CA TRP A 23 11.00 8.17 -2.72
C TRP A 23 11.33 6.81 -3.30
N ARG A 24 11.47 6.74 -4.62
CA ARG A 24 11.79 5.50 -5.31
C ARG A 24 12.96 5.68 -6.25
N THR A 25 13.84 4.72 -6.25
CA THR A 25 14.98 4.61 -7.15
C THR A 25 14.81 3.47 -8.13
N LYS A 26 15.60 3.47 -9.19
CA LYS A 26 15.74 2.41 -10.19
C LYS A 26 17.22 2.18 -10.52
N ASN A 27 17.53 1.09 -11.21
CA ASN A 27 18.89 0.74 -11.64
C ASN A 27 19.85 0.68 -10.45
N ASP A 28 19.58 -0.20 -9.48
CA ASP A 28 20.42 -0.44 -8.30
C ASP A 28 20.79 0.84 -7.54
N LEU A 29 19.78 1.68 -7.28
CA LEU A 29 19.87 2.97 -6.58
C LEU A 29 20.54 4.11 -7.35
N ASN A 30 21.04 3.89 -8.56
CA ASN A 30 21.79 4.89 -9.32
C ASN A 30 20.94 6.03 -9.90
N ARG A 31 19.61 5.85 -10.02
CA ARG A 31 18.72 6.89 -10.56
C ARG A 31 17.43 6.97 -9.76
N THR A 32 17.01 8.19 -9.47
CA THR A 32 15.67 8.44 -8.90
C THR A 32 14.61 8.13 -9.97
N ASP A 33 13.65 7.27 -9.64
CA ASP A 33 12.50 6.96 -10.48
C ASP A 33 11.37 7.95 -10.24
N ARG A 34 11.06 8.24 -8.95
CA ARG A 34 10.00 9.18 -8.60
C ARG A 34 10.07 9.67 -7.15
N TRP A 35 9.46 10.83 -6.96
CA TRP A 35 9.01 11.36 -5.69
C TRP A 35 7.49 11.30 -5.64
N GLY A 36 6.93 11.14 -4.47
CA GLY A 36 5.49 11.14 -4.28
C GLY A 36 5.12 11.75 -2.95
N ILE A 37 4.01 12.47 -2.94
CA ILE A 37 3.33 12.93 -1.74
C ILE A 37 1.89 12.49 -1.83
N GLY A 38 1.35 11.98 -0.72
CA GLY A 38 -0.02 11.51 -0.64
C GLY A 38 -0.72 12.02 0.61
N VAL A 39 -2.01 12.18 0.52
CA VAL A 39 -2.91 12.41 1.64
C VAL A 39 -4.06 11.42 1.55
N GLY A 40 -4.47 10.86 2.68
CA GLY A 40 -5.57 9.91 2.74
C GLY A 40 -6.35 10.01 4.04
N GLY A 41 -7.58 9.48 4.00
CA GLY A 41 -8.42 9.29 5.15
C GLY A 41 -8.95 7.88 5.19
N GLU A 42 -9.07 7.31 6.37
CA GLU A 42 -9.69 6.02 6.61
C GLU A 42 -10.82 6.17 7.63
N TYR A 43 -11.91 5.44 7.41
CA TYR A 43 -13.05 5.39 8.30
C TYR A 43 -13.34 3.95 8.71
N PHE A 44 -13.34 3.68 10.01
CA PHE A 44 -13.68 2.37 10.58
C PHE A 44 -15.20 2.26 10.72
N PHE A 45 -15.82 1.62 9.74
CA PHE A 45 -17.26 1.38 9.75
C PHE A 45 -17.66 0.31 10.76
N LEU A 46 -16.88 -0.79 10.80
CA LEU A 46 -17.01 -1.89 11.77
C LEU A 46 -15.62 -2.28 12.28
N PRO A 47 -15.50 -2.99 13.40
CA PRO A 47 -14.20 -3.45 13.91
C PRO A 47 -13.35 -4.24 12.90
N PHE A 48 -14.02 -4.90 11.95
CA PHE A 48 -13.41 -5.72 10.92
C PHE A 48 -13.46 -5.10 9.51
N LEU A 49 -14.13 -3.95 9.33
CA LEU A 49 -14.34 -3.30 8.04
C LEU A 49 -14.00 -1.83 8.09
N LYS A 50 -13.07 -1.40 7.24
CA LYS A 50 -12.74 0.01 7.04
C LYS A 50 -12.80 0.40 5.57
N PHE A 51 -13.13 1.65 5.33
CA PHE A 51 -13.07 2.29 4.03
C PHE A 51 -12.01 3.37 4.03
N GLY A 52 -11.36 3.57 2.89
CA GLY A 52 -10.34 4.58 2.72
C GLY A 52 -10.51 5.34 1.41
N ALA A 53 -10.08 6.59 1.42
CA ALA A 53 -9.93 7.40 0.22
C ALA A 53 -8.62 8.18 0.31
N GLY A 54 -8.01 8.45 -0.85
CA GLY A 54 -6.77 9.21 -0.85
C GLY A 54 -6.40 9.73 -2.22
N TYR A 55 -5.52 10.71 -2.18
CA TYR A 55 -4.91 11.33 -3.34
C TYR A 55 -3.40 11.30 -3.21
N GLU A 56 -2.71 10.99 -4.30
CA GLU A 56 -1.26 10.94 -4.38
C GLU A 56 -0.80 11.75 -5.61
N LEU A 57 0.17 12.63 -5.42
CA LEU A 57 0.87 13.34 -6.47
C LEU A 57 2.27 12.74 -6.61
N HIS A 58 2.58 12.24 -7.80
CA HIS A 58 3.89 11.69 -8.11
C HIS A 58 4.61 12.57 -9.12
N TYR A 59 5.89 12.84 -8.87
CA TYR A 59 6.81 13.47 -9.80
C TYR A 59 7.77 12.39 -10.29
N ARG A 60 7.60 11.97 -11.54
CA ARG A 60 8.24 10.77 -12.09
C ARG A 60 9.20 11.12 -13.21
N ASN A 61 10.37 10.47 -13.20
CA ASN A 61 11.37 10.58 -14.25
C ASN A 61 11.11 9.54 -15.35
N ARG A 62 10.74 10.02 -16.56
CA ARG A 62 10.51 9.18 -17.74
C ARG A 62 11.73 9.03 -18.65
N GLY A 63 12.91 9.46 -18.21
CA GLY A 63 14.15 9.37 -18.98
C GLY A 63 14.26 10.53 -19.98
N GLU A 64 14.18 10.26 -21.27
CA GLU A 64 14.32 11.26 -22.32
C GLU A 64 13.21 12.31 -22.32
N SER A 65 11.99 11.94 -21.91
CA SER A 65 10.85 12.88 -21.80
C SER A 65 10.89 13.75 -20.54
N GLY A 66 11.93 13.60 -19.69
CA GLY A 66 12.09 14.41 -18.49
C GLY A 66 11.23 13.98 -17.31
N TRP A 67 10.86 14.98 -16.50
CA TRP A 67 10.07 14.78 -15.29
C TRP A 67 8.61 15.19 -15.53
N GLU A 68 7.67 14.35 -15.13
CA GLU A 68 6.24 14.55 -15.31
C GLU A 68 5.47 14.36 -14.01
N PHE A 69 4.42 15.17 -13.84
CA PHE A 69 3.47 15.00 -12.76
C PHE A 69 2.46 13.92 -13.11
N ARG A 70 2.09 13.13 -12.09
CA ARG A 70 1.12 12.07 -12.18
C ARG A 70 0.19 12.12 -10.99
N HIS A 71 -1.09 12.29 -11.25
CA HIS A 71 -2.15 12.33 -10.25
C HIS A 71 -2.71 10.94 -10.05
N ARG A 72 -2.95 10.57 -8.79
CA ARG A 72 -3.54 9.27 -8.46
C ARG A 72 -4.61 9.44 -7.39
N TYR A 73 -5.81 9.00 -7.70
CA TYR A 73 -6.93 8.90 -6.77
C TYR A 73 -7.09 7.45 -6.37
N ARG A 74 -7.45 7.22 -5.11
CA ARG A 74 -7.71 5.86 -4.61
C ARG A 74 -8.93 5.85 -3.70
N VAL A 75 -9.73 4.77 -3.80
CA VAL A 75 -10.77 4.42 -2.86
C VAL A 75 -10.59 2.95 -2.53
N ASP A 76 -10.63 2.60 -1.26
CA ASP A 76 -10.41 1.23 -0.84
C ASP A 76 -11.34 0.79 0.29
N GLY A 77 -11.68 -0.51 0.28
CA GLY A 77 -12.31 -1.23 1.36
C GLY A 77 -11.36 -2.30 1.89
N THR A 78 -11.26 -2.43 3.19
CA THR A 78 -10.42 -3.44 3.84
C THR A 78 -11.21 -4.23 4.87
N LEU A 79 -11.27 -5.54 4.66
CA LEU A 79 -11.74 -6.52 5.63
C LEU A 79 -10.55 -7.08 6.40
N SER A 80 -10.68 -7.21 7.72
CA SER A 80 -9.63 -7.78 8.57
C SER A 80 -10.20 -8.60 9.71
N THR A 81 -9.52 -9.70 10.02
CA THR A 81 -9.88 -10.56 11.13
C THR A 81 -8.63 -11.06 11.85
N HIS A 82 -8.80 -11.43 13.12
CA HIS A 82 -7.74 -11.98 13.95
C HIS A 82 -8.15 -13.37 14.40
N LEU A 83 -7.25 -14.32 14.20
CA LEU A 83 -7.35 -15.70 14.66
C LEU A 83 -6.16 -15.98 15.58
N GLN A 84 -6.36 -15.83 16.89
CA GLN A 84 -5.28 -15.90 17.88
C GLN A 84 -4.13 -14.91 17.54
N HIS A 85 -3.01 -15.42 17.07
CA HIS A 85 -1.83 -14.61 16.67
C HIS A 85 -1.76 -14.31 15.17
N LEU A 86 -2.70 -14.81 14.38
CA LEU A 86 -2.75 -14.57 12.94
C LEU A 86 -3.67 -13.40 12.63
N LYS A 87 -3.17 -12.45 11.85
CA LYS A 87 -3.93 -11.33 11.30
C LYS A 87 -4.12 -11.53 9.82
N LEU A 88 -5.37 -11.64 9.39
CA LEU A 88 -5.76 -11.79 7.99
C LEU A 88 -6.37 -10.48 7.51
N SER A 89 -6.00 -10.01 6.33
CA SER A 89 -6.67 -8.88 5.72
C SER A 89 -6.81 -9.02 4.21
N LEU A 90 -7.98 -8.63 3.72
CA LEU A 90 -8.30 -8.50 2.30
C LEU A 90 -8.61 -7.03 2.00
N ARG A 91 -7.90 -6.44 1.06
CA ARG A 91 -8.14 -5.06 0.62
C ARG A 91 -8.44 -5.02 -0.87
N GLU A 92 -9.57 -4.43 -1.21
CA GLU A 92 -9.93 -4.06 -2.57
C GLU A 92 -9.74 -2.56 -2.73
N ARG A 93 -8.99 -2.15 -3.76
CA ARG A 93 -8.68 -0.75 -4.04
C ARG A 93 -8.93 -0.41 -5.49
N LEU A 94 -9.85 0.51 -5.72
CA LEU A 94 -10.00 1.20 -6.98
C LEU A 94 -8.98 2.34 -7.06
N GLN A 95 -8.25 2.38 -8.14
CA GLN A 95 -7.23 3.38 -8.38
C GLN A 95 -7.41 3.98 -9.76
N HIS A 96 -7.53 5.28 -9.82
CA HIS A 96 -7.48 6.08 -11.05
C HIS A 96 -6.16 6.84 -11.09
N THR A 97 -5.49 6.78 -12.22
CA THR A 97 -4.21 7.47 -12.42
C THR A 97 -4.25 8.24 -13.72
N PHE A 98 -3.91 9.54 -13.61
CA PHE A 98 -3.91 10.49 -14.73
C PHE A 98 -2.55 11.18 -14.83
N ASP A 99 -1.97 11.24 -16.03
CA ASP A 99 -0.69 11.90 -16.31
C ASP A 99 -0.75 12.89 -17.47
N GLY A 100 -1.93 13.44 -17.73
CA GLY A 100 -2.19 14.43 -18.78
C GLY A 100 -2.56 13.84 -20.13
N GLU A 101 -2.01 12.70 -20.50
CA GLU A 101 -2.28 12.03 -21.78
C GLU A 101 -3.02 10.71 -21.61
N ASN A 102 -2.79 10.02 -20.47
CA ASN A 102 -3.33 8.69 -20.24
C ASN A 102 -4.16 8.63 -18.97
N ASP A 103 -5.35 8.08 -19.12
CA ASP A 103 -6.23 7.69 -18.03
C ASP A 103 -6.12 6.18 -17.78
N GLU A 104 -5.83 5.80 -16.56
CA GLU A 104 -5.68 4.41 -16.21
C GLU A 104 -6.48 4.07 -14.95
N PHE A 105 -7.47 3.19 -15.13
CA PHE A 105 -8.24 2.63 -14.03
C PHE A 105 -7.76 1.22 -13.71
N ARG A 106 -7.55 0.94 -12.41
CA ARG A 106 -7.11 -0.35 -11.91
C ARG A 106 -7.87 -0.78 -10.67
N LEU A 107 -8.20 -2.05 -10.62
CA LEU A 107 -8.59 -2.74 -9.39
C LEU A 107 -7.36 -3.44 -8.81
N ARG A 108 -7.12 -3.24 -7.51
CA ARG A 108 -6.02 -3.87 -6.78
C ARG A 108 -6.60 -4.67 -5.63
N SER A 109 -6.48 -5.99 -5.72
CA SER A 109 -6.87 -6.92 -4.68
C SER A 109 -5.63 -7.34 -3.91
N ARG A 110 -5.57 -7.10 -2.60
CA ARG A 110 -4.45 -7.49 -1.75
C ARG A 110 -4.91 -8.37 -0.60
N PHE A 111 -4.34 -9.55 -0.52
CA PHE A 111 -4.42 -10.42 0.64
C PHE A 111 -3.12 -10.33 1.45
N LYS A 112 -3.21 -10.09 2.76
CA LYS A 112 -2.06 -10.05 3.69
C LYS A 112 -2.34 -11.01 4.84
N LEU A 113 -1.35 -11.81 5.17
CA LEU A 113 -1.26 -12.65 6.36
C LEU A 113 -0.09 -12.17 7.18
N ALA A 114 -0.33 -11.82 8.44
CA ALA A 114 0.71 -11.44 9.39
C ALA A 114 0.60 -12.28 10.67
N TYR A 115 1.73 -12.46 11.33
CA TYR A 115 1.83 -13.24 12.58
C TYR A 115 2.31 -12.34 13.71
N ASP A 116 1.49 -12.18 14.73
CA ASP A 116 1.79 -11.43 15.95
C ASP A 116 2.58 -12.33 16.90
N ILE A 117 3.89 -12.13 16.99
CA ILE A 117 4.74 -12.94 17.88
C ILE A 117 4.50 -12.49 19.32
N PRO A 118 4.05 -13.41 20.23
CA PRO A 118 3.78 -13.06 21.62
C PRO A 118 5.02 -12.46 22.30
N LYS A 119 4.83 -11.35 23.01
CA LYS A 119 5.89 -10.63 23.75
C LYS A 119 7.04 -10.10 22.88
N CYS A 120 6.84 -10.03 21.57
CA CYS A 120 7.81 -9.48 20.63
C CYS A 120 7.17 -8.34 19.83
N LYS A 121 7.90 -7.28 19.57
CA LYS A 121 7.43 -6.16 18.75
C LYS A 121 7.60 -6.43 17.23
N LEU A 122 8.01 -7.63 16.86
CA LEU A 122 8.20 -8.04 15.47
C LEU A 122 6.95 -8.77 14.95
N GLU A 123 6.50 -8.37 13.77
CA GLU A 123 5.37 -8.96 13.07
C GLU A 123 5.79 -9.35 11.65
N PRO A 124 6.21 -10.60 11.40
CA PRO A 124 6.44 -11.09 10.05
C PRO A 124 5.13 -11.18 9.27
N TYR A 125 5.19 -10.88 7.97
CA TYR A 125 4.03 -10.99 7.11
C TYR A 125 4.38 -11.45 5.70
N VAL A 126 3.36 -11.98 5.03
CA VAL A 126 3.36 -12.24 3.59
C VAL A 126 2.11 -11.61 2.98
N SER A 127 2.21 -11.15 1.74
CA SER A 127 1.05 -10.66 1.01
C SER A 127 1.15 -10.93 -0.49
N VAL A 128 -0.02 -11.13 -1.08
CA VAL A 128 -0.18 -11.24 -2.54
C VAL A 128 -1.07 -10.09 -2.99
N GLU A 129 -0.68 -9.40 -4.03
CA GLU A 129 -1.42 -8.29 -4.60
C GLU A 129 -1.57 -8.48 -6.11
N ILE A 130 -2.82 -8.41 -6.58
CA ILE A 130 -3.19 -8.57 -7.98
C ILE A 130 -3.68 -7.23 -8.50
N TYR A 131 -3.25 -6.86 -9.70
CA TYR A 131 -3.65 -5.63 -10.39
C TYR A 131 -4.39 -6.00 -11.66
N ASN A 132 -5.65 -5.60 -11.73
CA ASN A 132 -6.50 -5.77 -12.90
C ASN A 132 -6.73 -4.42 -13.56
N GLY A 133 -6.59 -4.36 -14.88
CA GLY A 133 -6.98 -3.19 -15.67
C GLY A 133 -8.51 -3.10 -15.78
N LEU A 134 -9.04 -1.88 -15.69
CA LEU A 134 -10.47 -1.59 -15.82
C LEU A 134 -10.73 -0.54 -16.91
N ASN A 135 -9.82 -0.37 -17.87
CA ASN A 135 -10.01 0.59 -18.94
C ASN A 135 -11.17 0.16 -19.84
N PHE A 136 -11.97 1.14 -20.26
CA PHE A 136 -13.10 0.89 -21.17
C PHE A 136 -12.64 0.24 -22.47
N GLY A 137 -13.30 -0.85 -22.86
CA GLY A 137 -12.99 -1.60 -24.09
C GLY A 137 -11.90 -2.67 -23.92
N GLU A 138 -11.27 -2.78 -22.78
CA GLU A 138 -10.34 -3.87 -22.48
C GLU A 138 -11.03 -4.97 -21.67
N HIS A 139 -10.70 -6.24 -21.97
CA HIS A 139 -11.14 -7.35 -21.13
C HIS A 139 -10.47 -7.27 -19.77
N PHE A 140 -11.22 -7.61 -18.71
CA PHE A 140 -10.70 -7.75 -17.37
C PHE A 140 -9.51 -8.74 -17.37
N ASN A 141 -8.31 -8.25 -17.14
CA ASN A 141 -7.11 -9.06 -17.18
C ASN A 141 -6.13 -8.69 -16.06
N VAL A 142 -5.36 -9.69 -15.65
CA VAL A 142 -4.29 -9.51 -14.68
C VAL A 142 -3.08 -8.86 -15.36
N GLN A 143 -2.88 -7.58 -15.08
CA GLN A 143 -1.75 -6.82 -15.62
C GLN A 143 -0.47 -7.01 -14.81
N ARG A 144 -0.60 -7.27 -13.49
CA ARG A 144 0.52 -7.36 -12.57
C ARG A 144 0.16 -8.18 -11.34
N MET A 145 1.15 -8.93 -10.85
CA MET A 145 1.08 -9.60 -9.55
C MET A 145 2.30 -9.22 -8.72
N ARG A 146 2.10 -9.07 -7.42
CA ARG A 146 3.15 -8.81 -6.44
C ARG A 146 3.08 -9.80 -5.30
N TYR A 147 4.22 -10.36 -4.96
CA TYR A 147 4.41 -11.17 -3.77
C TYR A 147 5.34 -10.38 -2.86
N ARG A 148 4.88 -10.03 -1.67
CA ARG A 148 5.64 -9.26 -0.70
C ARG A 148 5.80 -10.11 0.56
N THR A 149 7.01 -10.16 1.10
CA THR A 149 7.31 -10.67 2.42
C THR A 149 8.09 -9.61 3.18
N GLY A 150 7.85 -9.47 4.46
CA GLY A 150 8.51 -8.45 5.26
C GLY A 150 8.35 -8.67 6.74
N LEU A 151 8.98 -7.76 7.46
CA LEU A 151 8.94 -7.64 8.91
C LEU A 151 8.46 -6.25 9.25
N SER A 152 7.41 -6.15 10.04
CA SER A 152 6.94 -4.92 10.65
C SER A 152 7.40 -4.91 12.10
N PHE A 153 7.86 -3.79 12.60
CA PHE A 153 8.26 -3.65 13.99
C PHE A 153 7.88 -2.28 14.56
N GLU A 154 7.39 -2.30 15.78
CA GLU A 154 7.07 -1.11 16.56
C GLU A 154 8.36 -0.58 17.21
N VAL A 155 8.88 0.54 16.68
CA VAL A 155 10.07 1.19 17.25
C VAL A 155 9.69 1.88 18.56
N THR A 156 8.58 2.61 18.54
CA THR A 156 7.94 3.24 19.70
C THR A 156 6.42 3.09 19.59
N ASP A 157 5.68 3.50 20.60
CA ASP A 157 4.21 3.45 20.60
C ASP A 157 3.59 4.24 19.42
N ASN A 158 4.33 5.22 18.91
CA ASN A 158 3.89 6.10 17.82
C ASN A 158 4.59 5.83 16.49
N TRP A 159 5.64 5.00 16.48
CA TRP A 159 6.48 4.82 15.31
C TRP A 159 6.60 3.35 14.91
N ASP A 160 6.12 3.01 13.71
CA ASP A 160 6.31 1.68 13.10
C ASP A 160 7.21 1.75 11.90
N THR A 161 7.98 0.70 11.72
CA THR A 161 8.83 0.53 10.55
C THR A 161 8.58 -0.84 9.95
N GLU A 162 8.49 -0.88 8.64
CA GLU A 162 8.34 -2.10 7.85
C GLU A 162 9.51 -2.21 6.88
N VAL A 163 10.19 -3.36 6.88
CA VAL A 163 11.22 -3.70 5.88
C VAL A 163 10.68 -4.86 5.06
N PHE A 164 10.73 -4.75 3.74
CA PHE A 164 10.15 -5.76 2.89
C PHE A 164 10.95 -6.05 1.63
N TYR A 165 10.77 -7.26 1.14
CA TYR A 165 11.14 -7.69 -0.19
C TYR A 165 9.88 -7.96 -0.98
N CYS A 166 9.82 -7.48 -2.23
CA CYS A 166 8.68 -7.67 -3.11
C CYS A 166 9.15 -8.14 -4.49
N ARG A 167 8.64 -9.29 -4.92
CA ARG A 167 8.77 -9.77 -6.29
C ARG A 167 7.53 -9.37 -7.08
N GLN A 168 7.73 -8.61 -8.15
CA GLN A 168 6.69 -8.14 -9.03
C GLN A 168 6.79 -8.82 -10.39
N TRP A 169 5.68 -9.38 -10.86
CA TRP A 169 5.49 -9.94 -12.19
C TRP A 169 4.54 -9.05 -12.98
N GLN A 170 4.91 -8.69 -14.18
CA GLN A 170 4.12 -7.85 -15.06
C GLN A 170 4.37 -8.31 -16.51
N ARG A 171 3.39 -9.01 -17.13
CA ARG A 171 3.50 -9.60 -18.47
C ARG A 171 4.90 -10.19 -18.73
N ASP A 172 5.77 -9.45 -19.43
CA ASP A 172 7.08 -9.92 -19.85
C ASP A 172 8.25 -9.43 -18.98
N ARG A 173 7.95 -8.82 -17.83
CA ARG A 173 8.97 -8.22 -16.95
C ARG A 173 8.81 -8.67 -15.51
N GLN A 174 9.93 -9.06 -14.93
CA GLN A 174 10.03 -9.33 -13.50
C GLN A 174 10.89 -8.25 -12.85
N LYS A 175 10.52 -7.83 -11.64
CA LYS A 175 11.27 -6.87 -10.85
C LYS A 175 11.33 -7.32 -9.39
N ASN A 176 12.51 -7.17 -8.80
CA ASN A 176 12.72 -7.32 -7.38
C ASN A 176 12.77 -5.92 -6.76
N ILE A 177 12.07 -5.72 -5.66
CA ILE A 177 11.97 -4.44 -4.97
C ILE A 177 12.26 -4.71 -3.50
N VAL A 178 13.23 -4.01 -2.95
CA VAL A 178 13.44 -3.91 -1.50
C VAL A 178 12.97 -2.54 -1.06
N GLY A 179 12.31 -2.46 0.06
CA GLY A 179 11.81 -1.18 0.56
C GLY A 179 11.76 -1.13 2.08
N ILE A 180 11.75 0.09 2.58
CA ILE A 180 11.52 0.44 3.98
C ILE A 180 10.36 1.41 3.99
N GLU A 181 9.35 1.13 4.80
CA GLU A 181 8.21 2.01 5.04
C GLU A 181 8.22 2.40 6.52
N CYS A 182 8.16 3.69 6.82
CA CYS A 182 8.06 4.19 8.18
C CYS A 182 6.72 4.90 8.35
N SER A 183 6.04 4.64 9.45
CA SER A 183 4.75 5.25 9.77
C SER A 183 4.80 5.89 11.15
N TYR A 184 4.29 7.11 11.25
CA TYR A 184 4.14 7.82 12.50
C TYR A 184 2.67 8.10 12.79
N SER A 185 2.23 7.83 14.01
CA SER A 185 0.85 8.09 14.47
C SER A 185 0.86 9.17 15.54
N PHE A 186 -0.05 10.14 15.41
CA PHE A 186 -0.22 11.24 16.36
C PHE A 186 -1.22 10.86 17.46
#